data_944eaec5e83a0a0085b374c476ffd955
#
_entry.id   944eaec5e83a0a0085b374c476ffd955
#
_cell.length_a   1.000
_cell.length_b   1.000
_cell.length_c   1.000
_cell.angle_alpha   90.00
_cell.angle_beta   90.00
_cell.angle_gamma   90.00
#
_symmetry.space_group_name_H-M   'P 1'
#
loop_
_entity.id
_entity.type
_entity.pdbx_description
1 polymer ?
#
loop_
_entity_poly.entity_id
_entity_poly.type
_entity_poly.pdbx_seq_one_letter_code
_entity_poly.pdbx_strand_id
1 'polypeptide(L)'
;MLVPSAPGYYDLPKSPSPNFQDLPDFGYMKVKKAILKYITPSKQKPDTSKYGPLVCQFSSIGGISEKWFKSFISSLSVSGERVLHNSLEAAVRLVWPTGEDIGSSVEGYVGGGSVPGYLKNLEKPFLKPLFCKWSSSTSKNPIFKSQNVPHIKTYYQLNDDDSFAWFLVGSHNLSKPAWGQEINGQYGMTFKVCAWELGVFLCPELYSNQNEESFRMVPVDGTRKERPGDIFIPLPYHYHPQHYGKFDELWSWEKRYAKPDRFGRHAANDNLLSLLP
;
A
#
# COMPACT_ATOMS: atom_id res chain seq x y z
N MET A 1 -14.84 -7.98 -0.12
CA MET A 1 -14.89 -8.12 -1.60
C MET A 1 -13.52 -8.53 -2.13
N LEU A 2 -13.46 -9.40 -3.14
CA LEU A 2 -12.19 -9.78 -3.77
C LEU A 2 -11.72 -8.73 -4.79
N VAL A 3 -10.41 -8.50 -4.82
CA VAL A 3 -9.70 -7.65 -5.78
C VAL A 3 -8.69 -8.53 -6.50
N PRO A 4 -9.08 -9.12 -7.64
CA PRO A 4 -8.18 -9.92 -8.45
C PRO A 4 -7.34 -9.07 -9.38
N SER A 5 -6.17 -9.59 -9.76
CA SER A 5 -5.45 -9.26 -10.97
C SER A 5 -5.28 -10.51 -11.81
N ALA A 6 -5.58 -10.43 -13.09
CA ALA A 6 -5.38 -11.51 -14.03
C ALA A 6 -4.70 -10.96 -15.29
N PRO A 7 -3.73 -11.67 -15.88
CA PRO A 7 -3.10 -11.23 -17.11
C PRO A 7 -4.12 -11.08 -18.24
N GLY A 8 -4.10 -9.92 -18.91
CA GLY A 8 -5.04 -9.63 -19.98
C GLY A 8 -5.07 -8.16 -20.36
N TYR A 9 -5.89 -7.89 -21.36
CA TYR A 9 -6.22 -6.57 -21.86
C TYR A 9 -7.71 -6.36 -21.67
N TYR A 10 -8.08 -5.29 -20.96
CA TYR A 10 -9.45 -4.98 -20.59
C TYR A 10 -9.85 -3.64 -21.17
N ASP A 11 -11.02 -3.57 -21.81
CA ASP A 11 -11.49 -2.34 -22.41
C ASP A 11 -11.74 -1.27 -21.35
N LEU A 12 -11.34 -0.05 -21.65
CA LEU A 12 -11.68 1.12 -20.88
C LEU A 12 -12.86 1.85 -21.53
N PRO A 13 -13.78 2.40 -20.69
CA PRO A 13 -14.91 3.16 -21.22
C PRO A 13 -14.43 4.36 -22.01
N LYS A 14 -15.05 4.59 -23.19
CA LYS A 14 -14.73 5.71 -24.10
C LYS A 14 -15.29 7.04 -23.62
N SER A 15 -16.20 7.02 -22.66
CA SER A 15 -16.80 8.23 -22.10
C SER A 15 -15.84 8.98 -21.18
N PRO A 16 -15.77 10.32 -21.24
CA PRO A 16 -14.99 11.13 -20.29
C PRO A 16 -15.53 11.07 -18.85
N SER A 17 -16.79 10.65 -18.67
CA SER A 17 -17.42 10.41 -17.37
C SER A 17 -18.08 9.03 -17.36
N PRO A 18 -17.26 7.96 -17.32
CA PRO A 18 -17.79 6.60 -17.38
C PRO A 18 -18.58 6.28 -16.12
N ASN A 19 -19.64 5.46 -16.29
CA ASN A 19 -20.25 4.81 -15.14
C ASN A 19 -19.18 3.93 -14.47
N PHE A 20 -19.08 3.98 -13.14
CA PHE A 20 -18.12 3.13 -12.42
C PHE A 20 -18.30 1.64 -12.71
N GLN A 21 -19.52 1.22 -13.10
CA GLN A 21 -19.82 -0.17 -13.48
C GLN A 21 -19.05 -0.62 -14.71
N ASP A 22 -18.71 0.31 -15.62
CA ASP A 22 -17.99 0.04 -16.85
C ASP A 22 -16.46 -0.10 -16.67
N LEU A 23 -15.96 0.21 -15.47
CA LEU A 23 -14.53 0.03 -15.16
C LEU A 23 -14.18 -1.46 -15.08
N PRO A 24 -12.95 -1.84 -15.51
CA PRO A 24 -12.44 -3.21 -15.37
C PRO A 24 -12.51 -3.73 -13.93
N ASP A 25 -12.81 -5.02 -13.79
CA ASP A 25 -12.91 -5.69 -12.49
C ASP A 25 -11.58 -6.24 -11.97
N PHE A 26 -10.45 -5.65 -12.39
CA PHE A 26 -9.10 -6.09 -12.08
C PHE A 26 -8.20 -4.95 -11.61
N GLY A 27 -7.18 -5.31 -10.80
CA GLY A 27 -6.14 -4.41 -10.34
C GLY A 27 -6.69 -3.14 -9.65
N TYR A 28 -6.02 -2.01 -9.87
CA TYR A 28 -6.45 -0.76 -9.24
C TYR A 28 -7.80 -0.22 -9.75
N MET A 29 -8.25 -0.64 -10.95
CA MET A 29 -9.58 -0.27 -11.44
C MET A 29 -10.69 -0.93 -10.61
N LYS A 30 -10.48 -2.16 -10.13
CA LYS A 30 -11.42 -2.83 -9.20
C LYS A 30 -11.54 -2.09 -7.88
N VAL A 31 -10.42 -1.59 -7.34
CA VAL A 31 -10.43 -0.79 -6.10
C VAL A 31 -11.15 0.54 -6.34
N LYS A 32 -10.84 1.24 -7.44
CA LYS A 32 -11.54 2.47 -7.84
C LYS A 32 -13.06 2.25 -7.92
N LYS A 33 -13.47 1.18 -8.58
CA LYS A 33 -14.89 0.79 -8.70
C LYS A 33 -15.54 0.57 -7.34
N ALA A 34 -14.82 -0.08 -6.40
CA ALA A 34 -15.30 -0.31 -5.05
C ALA A 34 -15.48 0.99 -4.25
N ILE A 35 -14.48 1.87 -4.29
CA ILE A 35 -14.53 3.16 -3.62
C ILE A 35 -15.73 3.99 -4.13
N LEU A 36 -15.88 4.07 -5.45
CA LEU A 36 -16.99 4.80 -6.06
C LEU A 36 -18.37 4.21 -5.73
N LYS A 37 -18.44 2.89 -5.59
CA LYS A 37 -19.69 2.19 -5.29
C LYS A 37 -20.10 2.29 -3.82
N TYR A 38 -19.15 2.09 -2.91
CA TYR A 38 -19.44 1.86 -1.50
C TYR A 38 -19.15 3.08 -0.62
N ILE A 39 -18.08 3.83 -0.91
CA ILE A 39 -17.63 4.91 -0.03
C ILE A 39 -18.07 6.28 -0.53
N THR A 40 -18.11 6.48 -1.85
CA THR A 40 -18.53 7.75 -2.46
C THR A 40 -19.73 7.58 -3.42
N PRO A 41 -20.81 6.93 -3.01
CA PRO A 41 -21.93 6.63 -3.92
C PRO A 41 -22.73 7.85 -4.35
N SER A 42 -22.69 8.95 -3.60
CA SER A 42 -23.40 10.17 -3.93
C SER A 42 -22.63 11.02 -4.93
N LYS A 43 -23.36 11.71 -5.85
CA LYS A 43 -22.78 12.68 -6.79
C LYS A 43 -22.18 13.91 -6.09
N GLN A 44 -22.32 14.04 -4.78
CA GLN A 44 -21.66 15.08 -4.00
C GLN A 44 -20.17 14.77 -3.89
N LYS A 45 -19.36 15.78 -4.18
CA LYS A 45 -17.91 15.67 -4.04
C LYS A 45 -17.57 15.35 -2.58
N PRO A 46 -16.86 14.24 -2.28
CA PRO A 46 -16.46 13.94 -0.91
C PRO A 46 -15.64 15.10 -0.34
N ASP A 47 -15.87 15.39 0.93
CA ASP A 47 -15.03 16.33 1.68
C ASP A 47 -13.65 15.68 1.87
N THR A 48 -12.66 16.20 1.17
CA THR A 48 -11.31 15.62 1.17
C THR A 48 -10.58 15.80 2.49
N SER A 49 -11.03 16.73 3.35
CA SER A 49 -10.43 16.96 4.67
C SER A 49 -10.70 15.83 5.66
N LYS A 50 -11.69 14.99 5.37
CA LYS A 50 -12.09 13.85 6.21
C LYS A 50 -11.26 12.60 6.03
N TYR A 51 -10.28 12.61 5.11
CA TYR A 51 -9.49 11.44 4.80
C TYR A 51 -8.00 11.72 4.94
N GLY A 52 -7.31 10.85 5.66
CA GLY A 52 -5.86 10.86 5.78
C GLY A 52 -5.15 10.46 4.48
N PRO A 53 -3.81 10.40 4.51
CA PRO A 53 -3.03 9.95 3.37
C PRO A 53 -3.33 8.48 3.02
N LEU A 54 -3.17 8.14 1.74
CA LEU A 54 -3.15 6.75 1.29
C LEU A 54 -1.89 6.07 1.80
N VAL A 55 -2.03 4.99 2.54
CA VAL A 55 -0.90 4.19 3.03
C VAL A 55 -0.77 2.93 2.19
N CYS A 56 0.44 2.71 1.66
CA CYS A 56 0.79 1.56 0.83
C CYS A 56 1.98 0.83 1.46
N GLN A 57 1.78 -0.40 1.89
CA GLN A 57 2.84 -1.28 2.35
C GLN A 57 2.98 -2.45 1.39
N PHE A 58 4.20 -2.77 1.00
CA PHE A 58 4.53 -3.80 0.02
C PHE A 58 5.94 -4.33 0.27
N SER A 59 6.27 -5.49 -0.30
CA SER A 59 7.60 -6.11 -0.17
C SER A 59 8.44 -6.03 -1.43
N SER A 60 7.91 -5.48 -2.52
CA SER A 60 8.65 -5.25 -3.77
C SER A 60 8.10 -4.06 -4.53
N ILE A 61 8.96 -3.36 -5.25
CA ILE A 61 8.60 -2.22 -6.09
C ILE A 61 9.13 -2.42 -7.51
N GLY A 62 8.23 -2.30 -8.49
CA GLY A 62 8.57 -2.40 -9.91
C GLY A 62 9.04 -1.10 -10.53
N GLY A 63 9.37 -1.17 -11.82
CA GLY A 63 9.71 0.00 -12.64
C GLY A 63 8.49 0.87 -12.93
N ILE A 64 8.05 1.71 -11.99
CA ILE A 64 6.91 2.62 -12.13
C ILE A 64 7.36 4.03 -12.57
N SER A 65 6.53 4.72 -13.36
CA SER A 65 6.72 6.14 -13.68
C SER A 65 5.86 7.00 -12.76
N GLU A 66 6.21 8.27 -12.60
CA GLU A 66 5.42 9.21 -11.80
C GLU A 66 3.99 9.35 -12.35
N LYS A 67 3.82 9.38 -13.67
CA LYS A 67 2.50 9.41 -14.31
C LYS A 67 1.64 8.21 -13.89
N TRP A 68 2.18 7.01 -13.98
CA TRP A 68 1.47 5.80 -13.55
C TRP A 68 1.15 5.85 -12.06
N PHE A 69 2.10 6.28 -11.25
CA PHE A 69 1.93 6.37 -9.81
C PHE A 69 0.80 7.34 -9.43
N LYS A 70 0.71 8.50 -10.10
CA LYS A 70 -0.40 9.44 -9.93
C LYS A 70 -1.75 8.83 -10.31
N SER A 71 -1.84 8.10 -11.43
CA SER A 71 -3.07 7.37 -11.80
C SER A 71 -3.45 6.30 -10.77
N PHE A 72 -2.46 5.56 -10.27
CA PHE A 72 -2.64 4.56 -9.22
C PHE A 72 -3.19 5.19 -7.93
N ILE A 73 -2.54 6.24 -7.42
CA ILE A 73 -2.96 6.92 -6.19
C ILE A 73 -4.37 7.50 -6.32
N SER A 74 -4.67 8.19 -7.42
CA SER A 74 -6.00 8.76 -7.64
C SER A 74 -7.09 7.70 -7.75
N SER A 75 -6.74 6.50 -8.19
CA SER A 75 -7.67 5.37 -8.26
C SER A 75 -7.94 4.72 -6.90
N LEU A 76 -7.00 4.78 -5.97
CA LEU A 76 -7.11 4.21 -4.62
C LEU A 76 -7.57 5.25 -3.59
N SER A 77 -7.47 6.53 -3.87
CA SER A 77 -7.90 7.58 -2.93
C SER A 77 -9.41 7.82 -2.98
N VAL A 78 -10.04 7.92 -1.81
CA VAL A 78 -11.43 8.36 -1.68
C VAL A 78 -11.63 9.76 -2.29
N SER A 79 -10.61 10.60 -2.24
CA SER A 79 -10.61 11.93 -2.86
C SER A 79 -10.47 11.90 -4.39
N GLY A 80 -10.19 10.72 -4.99
CA GLY A 80 -9.96 10.60 -6.42
C GLY A 80 -8.78 11.46 -6.89
N GLU A 81 -8.91 12.09 -8.05
CA GLU A 81 -7.85 12.95 -8.62
C GLU A 81 -7.52 14.18 -7.75
N ARG A 82 -8.40 14.59 -6.86
CA ARG A 82 -8.15 15.74 -5.96
C ARG A 82 -7.04 15.49 -4.97
N VAL A 83 -6.69 14.24 -4.69
CA VAL A 83 -5.53 13.88 -3.89
C VAL A 83 -4.24 14.47 -4.47
N LEU A 84 -4.19 14.68 -5.79
CA LEU A 84 -3.05 15.24 -6.50
C LEU A 84 -2.96 16.78 -6.47
N HIS A 85 -3.96 17.47 -5.89
CA HIS A 85 -3.91 18.91 -5.66
C HIS A 85 -2.96 19.25 -4.49
N ASN A 86 -2.71 18.30 -3.61
CA ASN A 86 -1.70 18.40 -2.57
C ASN A 86 -0.36 17.85 -3.06
N SER A 87 0.70 18.10 -2.29
CA SER A 87 1.98 17.42 -2.54
C SER A 87 1.80 15.89 -2.39
N LEU A 88 2.54 15.10 -3.16
CA LEU A 88 2.53 13.65 -3.01
C LEU A 88 2.90 13.23 -1.58
N GLU A 89 3.81 13.97 -0.94
CA GLU A 89 4.22 13.73 0.45
C GLU A 89 3.07 13.89 1.46
N ALA A 90 2.16 14.84 1.24
CA ALA A 90 0.95 14.97 2.06
C ALA A 90 -0.08 13.86 1.76
N ALA A 91 -0.10 13.38 0.52
CA ALA A 91 -1.13 12.48 0.01
C ALA A 91 -0.85 11.00 0.23
N VAL A 92 0.42 10.59 0.38
CA VAL A 92 0.82 9.16 0.35
C VAL A 92 1.90 8.84 1.39
N ARG A 93 1.82 7.64 1.92
CA ARG A 93 2.83 7.00 2.76
C ARG A 93 3.22 5.67 2.14
N LEU A 94 4.51 5.46 1.87
CA LEU A 94 5.04 4.19 1.35
C LEU A 94 5.81 3.50 2.48
N VAL A 95 5.22 2.47 3.06
CA VAL A 95 5.87 1.72 4.15
C VAL A 95 6.86 0.73 3.54
N TRP A 96 8.14 0.97 3.81
CA TRP A 96 9.27 0.17 3.34
C TRP A 96 10.30 0.02 4.47
N PRO A 97 10.96 -1.14 4.62
CA PRO A 97 11.92 -1.32 5.70
C PRO A 97 13.21 -0.53 5.47
N THR A 98 13.83 -0.13 6.56
CA THR A 98 15.21 0.34 6.58
C THR A 98 16.20 -0.83 6.57
N GLY A 99 17.47 -0.58 6.28
CA GLY A 99 18.53 -1.57 6.46
C GLY A 99 18.60 -2.08 7.90
N GLU A 100 18.31 -1.23 8.89
CA GLU A 100 18.26 -1.59 10.30
C GLU A 100 17.06 -2.51 10.62
N ASP A 101 15.87 -2.26 10.01
CA ASP A 101 14.71 -3.14 10.16
C ASP A 101 15.04 -4.57 9.70
N ILE A 102 15.69 -4.70 8.55
CA ILE A 102 16.09 -6.01 8.02
C ILE A 102 17.21 -6.64 8.85
N GLY A 103 18.28 -5.89 9.15
CA GLY A 103 19.40 -6.41 9.92
C GLY A 103 19.02 -6.86 11.33
N SER A 104 18.06 -6.20 11.98
CA SER A 104 17.54 -6.56 13.30
C SER A 104 16.41 -7.60 13.27
N SER A 105 15.94 -7.99 12.09
CA SER A 105 14.88 -8.98 11.94
C SER A 105 15.29 -10.36 12.47
N VAL A 106 14.30 -11.24 12.68
CA VAL A 106 14.52 -12.62 13.15
C VAL A 106 15.52 -13.38 12.28
N GLU A 107 15.53 -13.10 10.99
CA GLU A 107 16.38 -13.76 9.97
C GLU A 107 17.65 -12.94 9.64
N GLY A 108 17.73 -11.70 10.14
CA GLY A 108 18.81 -10.77 9.78
C GLY A 108 18.78 -10.42 8.29
N TYR A 109 19.93 -10.12 7.71
CA TYR A 109 20.01 -9.71 6.29
C TYR A 109 19.54 -10.79 5.30
N VAL A 110 19.56 -12.06 5.69
CA VAL A 110 19.04 -13.16 4.85
C VAL A 110 17.54 -12.99 4.58
N GLY A 111 16.77 -12.53 5.58
CA GLY A 111 15.35 -12.23 5.43
C GLY A 111 15.06 -11.15 4.37
N GLY A 112 16.02 -10.29 4.08
CA GLY A 112 15.93 -9.29 3.02
C GLY A 112 15.76 -9.86 1.61
N GLY A 113 16.04 -11.15 1.40
CA GLY A 113 15.76 -11.86 0.15
C GLY A 113 14.28 -11.89 -0.21
N SER A 114 13.39 -11.88 0.79
CA SER A 114 11.93 -11.79 0.58
C SER A 114 11.43 -10.37 0.32
N VAL A 115 12.29 -9.35 0.43
CA VAL A 115 12.00 -7.93 0.19
C VAL A 115 12.94 -7.38 -0.89
N PRO A 116 12.82 -7.86 -2.15
CA PRO A 116 13.73 -7.47 -3.23
C PRO A 116 13.55 -6.00 -3.60
N GLY A 117 14.53 -5.18 -3.27
CA GLY A 117 14.56 -3.75 -3.56
C GLY A 117 15.73 -3.36 -4.47
N TYR A 118 15.44 -3.05 -5.74
CA TYR A 118 16.43 -2.52 -6.67
C TYR A 118 16.53 -1.00 -6.54
N LEU A 119 17.75 -0.46 -6.39
CA LEU A 119 17.99 0.99 -6.24
C LEU A 119 17.37 1.81 -7.37
N LYS A 120 17.47 1.34 -8.62
CA LYS A 120 16.85 2.00 -9.78
C LYS A 120 15.34 2.21 -9.67
N ASN A 121 14.64 1.39 -8.85
CA ASN A 121 13.22 1.50 -8.61
C ASN A 121 12.89 2.31 -7.36
N LEU A 122 13.71 2.20 -6.32
CA LEU A 122 13.53 2.81 -5.01
C LEU A 122 13.97 4.28 -4.99
N GLU A 123 15.10 4.62 -5.62
CA GLU A 123 15.71 5.95 -5.53
C GLU A 123 15.15 6.96 -6.52
N LYS A 124 13.91 6.78 -6.97
CA LYS A 124 13.24 7.77 -7.83
C LYS A 124 12.93 9.04 -7.04
N PRO A 125 13.23 10.24 -7.58
CA PRO A 125 13.04 11.50 -6.85
C PRO A 125 11.62 11.69 -6.28
N PHE A 126 10.59 11.29 -7.03
CA PHE A 126 9.20 11.44 -6.61
C PHE A 126 8.77 10.44 -5.53
N LEU A 127 9.53 9.36 -5.30
CA LEU A 127 9.24 8.36 -4.26
C LEU A 127 9.98 8.63 -2.95
N LYS A 128 11.20 9.18 -3.02
CA LYS A 128 12.05 9.37 -1.83
C LYS A 128 11.36 10.04 -0.64
N PRO A 129 10.63 11.15 -0.80
CA PRO A 129 9.97 11.82 0.33
C PRO A 129 8.78 11.04 0.90
N LEU A 130 8.31 9.99 0.21
CA LEU A 130 7.11 9.25 0.58
C LEU A 130 7.40 8.05 1.49
N PHE A 131 8.67 7.63 1.59
CA PHE A 131 9.01 6.46 2.37
C PHE A 131 8.83 6.67 3.87
N CYS A 132 8.20 5.67 4.48
CA CYS A 132 7.92 5.59 5.90
C CYS A 132 8.48 4.28 6.47
N LYS A 133 8.82 4.30 7.75
CA LYS A 133 9.41 3.16 8.46
C LYS A 133 8.43 2.01 8.59
N TRP A 134 8.95 0.80 8.48
CA TRP A 134 8.25 -0.42 8.83
C TRP A 134 8.13 -0.58 10.34
N SER A 135 9.24 -0.45 11.08
CA SER A 135 9.24 -0.53 12.52
C SER A 135 8.99 0.83 13.15
N SER A 136 8.21 0.87 14.22
CA SER A 136 8.08 2.04 15.09
C SER A 136 8.86 1.78 16.36
N SER A 137 9.98 2.47 16.53
CA SER A 137 10.79 2.41 17.75
C SER A 137 10.04 2.94 18.99
N THR A 138 8.96 3.70 18.77
CA THR A 138 8.17 4.35 19.83
C THR A 138 6.97 3.53 20.27
N SER A 139 6.59 2.48 19.57
CA SER A 139 5.42 1.69 19.92
C SER A 139 5.70 0.78 21.11
N LYS A 140 4.91 0.94 22.17
CA LYS A 140 4.88 0.02 23.33
C LYS A 140 4.07 -1.24 23.03
N ASN A 141 3.31 -1.26 21.94
CA ASN A 141 2.46 -2.39 21.58
C ASN A 141 3.32 -3.52 21.00
N PRO A 142 3.28 -4.74 21.57
CA PRO A 142 4.05 -5.88 21.10
C PRO A 142 3.70 -6.30 19.66
N ILE A 143 2.49 -6.01 19.18
CA ILE A 143 2.07 -6.28 17.80
C ILE A 143 2.93 -5.47 16.80
N PHE A 144 3.34 -4.24 17.16
CA PHE A 144 4.15 -3.38 16.29
C PHE A 144 5.67 -3.56 16.47
N LYS A 145 6.08 -4.46 17.35
CA LYS A 145 7.48 -4.89 17.49
C LYS A 145 7.80 -6.04 16.57
N SER A 146 7.20 -6.04 15.37
CA SER A 146 7.50 -7.10 14.43
C SER A 146 8.98 -7.08 14.09
N GLN A 147 9.70 -8.09 14.56
CA GLN A 147 11.06 -8.40 14.14
C GLN A 147 11.05 -9.20 12.83
N ASN A 148 9.87 -9.36 12.21
CA ASN A 148 9.75 -10.06 10.94
C ASN A 148 9.97 -9.08 9.79
N VAL A 149 10.49 -9.60 8.69
CA VAL A 149 10.59 -8.82 7.45
C VAL A 149 9.19 -8.52 6.88
N PRO A 150 8.96 -7.35 6.27
CA PRO A 150 7.64 -6.93 5.80
C PRO A 150 7.22 -7.62 4.50
N HIS A 151 6.77 -8.86 4.56
CA HIS A 151 6.33 -9.59 3.35
C HIS A 151 4.81 -9.49 3.07
N ILE A 152 3.98 -9.06 4.00
CA ILE A 152 2.57 -8.73 3.79
C ILE A 152 2.44 -7.54 2.81
N LYS A 153 1.31 -7.39 2.12
CA LYS A 153 0.98 -6.20 1.32
C LYS A 153 -0.36 -5.67 1.77
N THR A 154 -0.36 -4.44 2.23
CA THR A 154 -1.56 -3.76 2.72
C THR A 154 -1.66 -2.37 2.13
N TYR A 155 -2.90 -1.97 1.84
CA TYR A 155 -3.23 -0.65 1.32
C TYR A 155 -4.47 -0.16 2.06
N TYR A 156 -4.48 1.09 2.50
CA TYR A 156 -5.64 1.63 3.20
C TYR A 156 -5.67 3.16 3.18
N GLN A 157 -6.82 3.69 3.53
CA GLN A 157 -7.00 5.09 3.85
C GLN A 157 -7.84 5.21 5.14
N LEU A 158 -7.43 6.11 6.02
CA LEU A 158 -8.14 6.37 7.27
C LEU A 158 -9.10 7.55 7.11
N ASN A 159 -10.16 7.55 7.91
CA ASN A 159 -10.98 8.70 8.21
C ASN A 159 -10.26 9.62 9.21
N ASP A 160 -10.81 10.81 9.44
CA ASP A 160 -10.31 11.81 10.41
C ASP A 160 -10.39 11.33 11.87
N ASP A 161 -11.21 10.31 12.17
CA ASP A 161 -11.32 9.66 13.48
C ASP A 161 -10.40 8.44 13.63
N ASP A 162 -9.44 8.24 12.73
CA ASP A 162 -8.53 7.09 12.66
C ASP A 162 -9.22 5.72 12.44
N SER A 163 -10.49 5.69 12.06
CA SER A 163 -11.08 4.47 11.53
C SER A 163 -10.69 4.26 10.08
N PHE A 164 -10.74 3.01 9.60
CA PHE A 164 -10.49 2.74 8.19
C PHE A 164 -11.69 3.17 7.35
N ALA A 165 -11.49 4.07 6.41
CA ALA A 165 -12.43 4.28 5.31
C ALA A 165 -12.49 3.01 4.44
N TRP A 166 -11.34 2.41 4.21
CA TRP A 166 -11.20 1.10 3.57
C TRP A 166 -9.82 0.50 3.90
N PHE A 167 -9.74 -0.81 3.81
CA PHE A 167 -8.52 -1.59 4.01
C PHE A 167 -8.44 -2.72 2.97
N LEU A 168 -7.25 -2.96 2.45
CA LEU A 168 -6.98 -4.06 1.54
C LEU A 168 -5.73 -4.80 1.99
N VAL A 169 -5.82 -6.12 2.07
CA VAL A 169 -4.70 -7.04 2.25
C VAL A 169 -4.65 -8.00 1.08
N GLY A 170 -3.46 -8.29 0.57
CA GLY A 170 -3.33 -9.19 -0.58
C GLY A 170 -1.89 -9.50 -0.97
N SER A 171 -1.74 -9.99 -2.19
CA SER A 171 -0.45 -10.33 -2.78
C SER A 171 0.17 -9.20 -3.61
N HIS A 172 -0.59 -8.17 -3.96
CA HIS A 172 -0.19 -7.08 -4.86
C HIS A 172 1.00 -6.28 -4.36
N ASN A 173 2.14 -6.37 -5.01
CA ASN A 173 3.27 -5.48 -4.81
C ASN A 173 3.08 -4.17 -5.60
N LEU A 174 3.83 -3.11 -5.28
CA LEU A 174 3.72 -1.82 -5.97
C LEU A 174 4.37 -1.89 -7.35
N SER A 175 3.63 -2.41 -8.32
CA SER A 175 4.12 -2.61 -9.68
C SER A 175 2.99 -2.56 -10.72
N LYS A 176 3.32 -2.17 -11.95
CA LYS A 176 2.39 -2.21 -13.08
C LYS A 176 1.87 -3.61 -13.41
N PRO A 177 2.71 -4.68 -13.40
CA PRO A 177 2.22 -6.04 -13.58
C PRO A 177 1.12 -6.44 -12.60
N ALA A 178 1.29 -6.11 -11.30
CA ALA A 178 0.35 -6.49 -10.25
C ALA A 178 -0.94 -5.66 -10.28
N TRP A 179 -0.82 -4.35 -10.49
CA TRP A 179 -1.95 -3.43 -10.38
C TRP A 179 -2.59 -3.05 -11.70
N GLY A 180 -1.92 -3.32 -12.83
CA GLY A 180 -2.33 -2.90 -14.15
C GLY A 180 -1.83 -1.50 -14.53
N GLN A 181 -2.02 -1.16 -15.79
CA GLN A 181 -1.71 0.15 -16.37
C GLN A 181 -2.59 0.45 -17.57
N GLU A 182 -2.90 1.72 -17.75
CA GLU A 182 -3.54 2.21 -18.96
C GLU A 182 -2.50 2.32 -20.09
N ILE A 183 -2.85 1.80 -21.26
CA ILE A 183 -2.01 1.85 -22.46
C ILE A 183 -2.85 2.26 -23.66
N ASN A 184 -2.21 2.88 -24.65
CA ASN A 184 -2.84 3.11 -25.95
C ASN A 184 -2.84 1.79 -26.73
N GLY A 185 -4.01 1.24 -26.97
CA GLY A 185 -4.22 0.07 -27.83
C GLY A 185 -4.58 0.48 -29.25
N GLN A 186 -4.63 -0.50 -30.13
CA GLN A 186 -5.00 -0.30 -31.56
C GLN A 186 -6.41 0.32 -31.71
N TYR A 187 -7.32 0.03 -30.78
CA TYR A 187 -8.72 0.45 -30.84
C TYR A 187 -9.10 1.45 -29.75
N GLY A 188 -8.14 2.07 -29.07
CA GLY A 188 -8.34 3.02 -28.00
C GLY A 188 -7.57 2.68 -26.72
N MET A 189 -7.94 3.36 -25.63
CA MET A 189 -7.32 3.12 -24.33
C MET A 189 -7.73 1.75 -23.77
N THR A 190 -6.75 0.99 -23.31
CA THR A 190 -6.91 -0.36 -22.78
C THR A 190 -6.21 -0.46 -21.44
N PHE A 191 -6.77 -1.22 -20.51
CA PHE A 191 -6.15 -1.52 -19.22
C PHE A 191 -5.46 -2.89 -19.29
N LYS A 192 -4.14 -2.90 -19.13
CA LYS A 192 -3.30 -4.11 -19.21
C LYS A 192 -2.86 -4.54 -17.82
N VAL A 193 -3.10 -5.81 -17.49
CA VAL A 193 -2.57 -6.51 -16.30
C VAL A 193 -1.63 -7.61 -16.76
N CYS A 194 -0.55 -7.90 -16.00
CA CYS A 194 0.45 -8.89 -16.40
C CYS A 194 0.73 -9.96 -15.31
N ALA A 195 0.25 -9.78 -14.08
CA ALA A 195 0.46 -10.74 -13.00
C ALA A 195 -0.87 -11.28 -12.47
N TRP A 196 -0.82 -12.48 -11.89
CA TRP A 196 -1.88 -13.03 -11.07
C TRP A 196 -1.70 -12.53 -9.65
N GLU A 197 -2.71 -11.81 -9.13
CA GLU A 197 -2.75 -11.35 -7.75
C GLU A 197 -4.15 -11.49 -7.19
N LEU A 198 -4.24 -11.59 -5.88
CA LEU A 198 -5.52 -11.60 -5.17
C LEU A 198 -5.41 -10.80 -3.89
N GLY A 199 -6.41 -9.94 -3.66
CA GLY A 199 -6.57 -9.18 -2.44
C GLY A 199 -7.99 -9.23 -1.90
N VAL A 200 -8.13 -8.89 -0.61
CA VAL A 200 -9.42 -8.73 0.06
C VAL A 200 -9.58 -7.27 0.44
N PHE A 201 -10.59 -6.64 -0.15
CA PHE A 201 -10.98 -5.26 0.16
C PHE A 201 -12.09 -5.28 1.20
N LEU A 202 -11.92 -4.49 2.24
CA LEU A 202 -12.83 -4.31 3.36
C LEU A 202 -13.19 -2.82 3.48
N CYS A 203 -14.46 -2.52 3.70
CA CYS A 203 -14.94 -1.22 4.15
C CYS A 203 -16.23 -1.42 4.96
N PRO A 204 -16.56 -0.52 5.89
CA PRO A 204 -17.76 -0.66 6.71
C PRO A 204 -19.04 -0.86 5.88
N GLU A 205 -19.17 -0.14 4.78
CA GLU A 205 -20.36 -0.15 3.93
C GLU A 205 -20.63 -1.49 3.23
N LEU A 206 -19.63 -2.36 3.10
CA LEU A 206 -19.80 -3.71 2.56
C LEU A 206 -20.57 -4.64 3.50
N TYR A 207 -20.62 -4.31 4.79
CA TYR A 207 -21.17 -5.14 5.84
C TYR A 207 -22.38 -4.51 6.55
N SER A 208 -22.64 -3.21 6.29
CA SER A 208 -23.78 -2.50 6.84
C SER A 208 -25.06 -3.01 6.18
N ASN A 209 -25.89 -3.71 6.93
CA ASN A 209 -27.27 -3.98 6.55
C ASN A 209 -28.10 -2.71 6.81
N GLN A 210 -29.15 -2.45 6.00
CA GLN A 210 -29.97 -1.24 6.05
C GLN A 210 -30.63 -0.94 7.41
N ASN A 211 -30.55 -1.88 8.36
CA ASN A 211 -31.21 -1.83 9.68
C ASN A 211 -30.26 -2.01 10.87
N GLU A 212 -28.94 -2.09 10.67
CA GLU A 212 -27.98 -2.30 11.76
C GLU A 212 -27.16 -1.04 12.04
N GLU A 213 -26.77 -0.87 13.30
CA GLU A 213 -25.85 0.18 13.73
C GLU A 213 -24.57 0.19 12.88
N SER A 214 -24.16 1.36 12.42
CA SER A 214 -22.92 1.53 11.67
C SER A 214 -21.73 1.09 12.52
N PHE A 215 -21.06 0.04 12.12
CA PHE A 215 -19.79 -0.36 12.75
C PHE A 215 -18.61 0.37 12.11
N ARG A 216 -17.51 0.45 12.85
CA ARG A 216 -16.25 1.01 12.35
C ARG A 216 -15.18 -0.09 12.29
N MET A 217 -14.34 -0.02 11.29
CA MET A 217 -13.09 -0.77 11.26
C MET A 217 -11.98 0.11 11.81
N VAL A 218 -11.29 -0.36 12.86
CA VAL A 218 -10.29 0.43 13.58
C VAL A 218 -8.96 -0.33 13.70
N PRO A 219 -7.82 0.37 13.66
CA PRO A 219 -6.54 -0.28 13.92
C PRO A 219 -6.43 -0.71 15.38
N VAL A 220 -5.74 -1.84 15.63
CA VAL A 220 -5.38 -2.29 16.97
C VAL A 220 -4.17 -1.48 17.43
N ASP A 221 -4.31 -0.58 18.38
CA ASP A 221 -3.21 0.22 18.92
C ASP A 221 -2.97 0.09 20.44
N GLY A 222 -3.90 -0.59 21.13
CA GLY A 222 -3.82 -0.80 22.59
C GLY A 222 -4.06 0.45 23.44
N THR A 223 -4.35 1.59 22.83
CA THR A 223 -4.58 2.88 23.54
C THR A 223 -5.99 3.42 23.33
N ARG A 224 -6.66 2.96 22.28
CA ARG A 224 -7.99 3.42 21.88
C ARG A 224 -9.07 2.84 22.81
N LYS A 225 -10.01 3.69 23.23
CA LYS A 225 -11.25 3.19 23.86
C LYS A 225 -12.09 2.45 22.81
N GLU A 226 -12.33 1.19 23.09
CA GLU A 226 -13.23 0.34 22.32
C GLU A 226 -14.65 0.89 22.40
N ARG A 227 -15.36 0.88 21.28
CA ARG A 227 -16.79 1.16 21.21
C ARG A 227 -17.51 -0.11 20.84
N PRO A 228 -18.74 -0.36 21.35
CA PRO A 228 -19.56 -1.44 20.86
C PRO A 228 -19.68 -1.39 19.33
N GLY A 229 -19.47 -2.52 18.65
CA GLY A 229 -19.51 -2.60 17.19
C GLY A 229 -18.19 -2.30 16.48
N ASP A 230 -17.10 -1.92 17.19
CA ASP A 230 -15.79 -1.77 16.56
C ASP A 230 -15.22 -3.11 16.09
N ILE A 231 -14.75 -3.17 14.85
CA ILE A 231 -14.03 -4.31 14.29
C ILE A 231 -12.54 -3.94 14.22
N PHE A 232 -11.73 -4.73 14.92
CA PHE A 232 -10.30 -4.48 15.03
C PHE A 232 -9.52 -5.11 13.90
N ILE A 233 -8.75 -4.29 13.16
CA ILE A 233 -7.85 -4.73 12.10
C ILE A 233 -6.41 -4.70 12.64
N PRO A 234 -5.76 -5.85 12.83
CA PRO A 234 -4.38 -5.91 13.26
C PRO A 234 -3.44 -5.51 12.13
N LEU A 235 -2.58 -4.51 12.36
CA LEU A 235 -1.49 -4.14 11.48
C LEU A 235 -0.17 -4.52 12.13
N PRO A 236 0.81 -5.05 11.39
CA PRO A 236 2.14 -5.36 11.94
C PRO A 236 3.05 -4.13 12.03
N TYR A 237 2.56 -2.94 11.72
CA TYR A 237 3.24 -1.65 11.80
C TYR A 237 2.25 -0.56 12.28
N HIS A 238 2.77 0.61 12.64
CA HIS A 238 1.92 1.70 13.12
C HIS A 238 1.04 2.26 12.00
N TYR A 239 -0.26 2.43 12.25
CA TYR A 239 -1.23 2.90 11.26
C TYR A 239 -1.03 4.37 10.80
N HIS A 240 -0.26 5.16 11.56
CA HIS A 240 0.36 6.42 11.12
C HIS A 240 1.86 6.22 10.95
N PRO A 241 2.33 5.66 9.82
CA PRO A 241 3.74 5.37 9.64
C PRO A 241 4.56 6.66 9.57
N GLN A 242 5.69 6.67 10.29
CA GLN A 242 6.59 7.81 10.35
C GLN A 242 7.49 7.85 9.11
N HIS A 243 7.66 9.04 8.52
CA HIS A 243 8.63 9.26 7.46
C HIS A 243 10.05 8.89 7.89
N TYR A 244 10.87 8.53 6.92
CA TYR A 244 12.31 8.34 7.14
C TYR A 244 12.92 9.62 7.66
N GLY A 245 13.74 9.49 8.71
CA GLY A 245 14.58 10.54 9.23
C GLY A 245 15.88 10.68 8.43
N LYS A 246 16.66 11.70 8.76
CA LYS A 246 17.92 12.05 8.07
C LYS A 246 18.94 10.89 7.99
N PHE A 247 18.94 9.99 8.98
CA PHE A 247 19.90 8.91 9.09
C PHE A 247 19.33 7.53 8.76
N ASP A 248 18.06 7.47 8.37
CA ASP A 248 17.44 6.20 7.97
C ASP A 248 17.91 5.81 6.57
N GLU A 249 18.43 4.61 6.44
CA GLU A 249 18.88 4.04 5.17
C GLU A 249 17.84 3.06 4.64
N LEU A 250 17.34 3.36 3.47
CA LEU A 250 16.37 2.54 2.76
C LEU A 250 16.98 1.15 2.46
N TRP A 251 16.23 0.08 2.78
CA TRP A 251 16.65 -1.27 2.45
C TRP A 251 16.72 -1.49 0.94
N SER A 252 17.84 -2.02 0.49
CA SER A 252 18.03 -2.56 -0.84
C SER A 252 19.05 -3.69 -0.76
N TRP A 253 18.81 -4.78 -1.44
CA TRP A 253 19.77 -5.89 -1.53
C TRP A 253 21.02 -5.53 -2.37
N GLU A 254 21.00 -4.38 -3.06
CA GLU A 254 22.16 -3.83 -3.79
C GLU A 254 23.06 -2.93 -2.90
N LYS A 255 22.62 -2.64 -1.65
CA LYS A 255 23.39 -1.81 -0.71
C LYS A 255 24.26 -2.65 0.22
N ARG A 256 25.39 -2.05 0.61
CA ARG A 256 26.17 -2.49 1.77
C ARG A 256 25.78 -1.63 2.96
N TYR A 257 25.57 -2.27 4.10
CA TYR A 257 25.25 -1.60 5.35
C TYR A 257 26.45 -1.67 6.29
N ALA A 258 26.79 -0.54 6.95
CA ALA A 258 27.95 -0.44 7.82
C ALA A 258 27.81 -1.33 9.07
N LYS A 259 26.59 -1.44 9.61
CA LYS A 259 26.31 -2.28 10.78
C LYS A 259 26.12 -3.74 10.37
N PRO A 260 26.65 -4.70 11.13
CA PRO A 260 26.30 -6.11 10.96
C PRO A 260 24.82 -6.35 11.36
N ASP A 261 24.26 -7.46 10.89
CA ASP A 261 22.96 -7.92 11.35
C ASP A 261 23.03 -8.49 12.78
N ARG A 262 21.88 -8.91 13.32
CA ARG A 262 21.79 -9.48 14.67
C ARG A 262 22.65 -10.74 14.89
N PHE A 263 23.16 -11.36 13.84
CA PHE A 263 24.04 -12.53 13.86
C PHE A 263 25.51 -12.18 13.58
N GLY A 264 25.84 -10.89 13.49
CA GLY A 264 27.19 -10.44 13.18
C GLY A 264 27.58 -10.51 11.69
N ARG A 265 26.61 -10.77 10.79
CA ARG A 265 26.85 -10.87 9.35
C ARG A 265 26.70 -9.51 8.68
N HIS A 266 27.54 -9.21 7.69
CA HIS A 266 27.41 -8.01 6.86
C HIS A 266 26.60 -8.31 5.60
N ALA A 267 25.73 -7.39 5.20
CA ALA A 267 25.09 -7.45 3.90
C ALA A 267 26.15 -7.23 2.81
N ALA A 268 26.53 -8.30 2.13
CA ALA A 268 27.45 -8.25 1.00
C ALA A 268 26.69 -8.51 -0.30
N ASN A 269 26.95 -7.72 -1.35
CA ASN A 269 26.32 -7.83 -2.65
C ASN A 269 26.45 -9.22 -3.31
N ASP A 270 27.49 -9.98 -2.94
CA ASP A 270 27.83 -11.23 -3.65
C ASP A 270 27.29 -12.49 -2.96
N ASN A 271 26.66 -12.39 -1.77
CA ASN A 271 26.34 -13.56 -0.96
C ASN A 271 24.89 -13.69 -0.48
N LEU A 272 23.99 -12.73 -0.74
CA LEU A 272 22.57 -12.90 -0.35
C LEU A 272 21.91 -14.04 -1.14
N LEU A 273 22.29 -14.24 -2.40
CA LEU A 273 21.80 -15.36 -3.22
C LEU A 273 22.46 -16.71 -2.86
N SER A 274 23.71 -16.69 -2.36
CA SER A 274 24.41 -17.90 -1.91
C SER A 274 24.04 -18.34 -0.49
N LEU A 275 23.29 -17.52 0.25
CA LEU A 275 22.80 -17.81 1.61
C LEU A 275 21.35 -18.33 1.61
N LEU A 276 20.70 -18.39 0.45
CA LEU A 276 19.41 -19.05 0.31
C LEU A 276 19.64 -20.57 0.27
N PRO A 277 18.89 -21.36 1.06
CA PRO A 277 18.99 -22.81 1.07
C PRO A 277 18.62 -23.43 -0.28
#